data_833a3c2309ed93c7fc45904257ba568b
#
_entry.id   833a3c2309ed93c7fc45904257ba568b
#
_cell.length_a   1.000
_cell.length_b   1.000
_cell.length_c   1.000
_cell.angle_alpha   90.00
_cell.angle_beta   90.00
_cell.angle_gamma   90.00
#
_symmetry.space_group_name_H-M   'P 1'
#
loop_
_entity.id
_entity.type
_entity.pdbx_description
1 polymer ?
#
loop_
_entity_poly.entity_id
_entity_poly.type
_entity_poly.pdbx_seq_one_letter_code
_entity_poly.pdbx_strand_id
1 'polypeptide(L)'
;MKRFLIADGLPMVFVVAGVAALVYLWLSADAAVSVQERLPGGDNKPKDAAGGDGPIKIAGTLTKSDGVPADLPGAWSRFRGPNYDAISTEKVTLARSWPAGGPRVLWSVEVGEGYAGAAILEGRVYLLDYDQSKQADVVRCLSLNDGQEIWRYSYPVKIKRFHGMSRTVPAVTDKYVVTLGPKGHVTCLDSKTGEFRWMLNLVKEFGTRIPDWYAAQCPLIDDGKGSPNATSRVWEPRAIIAPAGVLPDGTGGVLVMAVDCATGQIVWQTPNPDKWVMTHSSLVPMEFKGNRFYIYCGGSAEAGGVVGVSAKDGQVLWQTDEWKVRTNVPMPLVIGEDRIFLTAGYGQYDNGCMMLRLTESDGKITAQSEFRHPTSVFGSMQHTPILYNDHIYGVGMSKQLICLDLEGQVVWTSTSANTFGSGPYVIAGGMLYVLNDTGVLTLVEAGASGYVPLAQAKVLDGHESWGPIAVASGRLIVRDLTRMVCLDVSGQ
;
A
#
# COMPACT_ATOMS: atom_id res chain seq x y z
N MET A 1 34.08 76.72 -6.31
CA MET A 1 33.85 75.48 -5.60
C MET A 1 32.39 75.11 -5.24
N LYS A 2 31.35 75.84 -5.66
CA LYS A 2 29.96 75.61 -5.36
C LYS A 2 29.14 75.02 -6.52
N ARG A 3 29.69 74.85 -7.72
CA ARG A 3 28.94 74.30 -8.91
C ARG A 3 29.18 72.78 -9.18
N PHE A 4 30.20 72.15 -8.55
CA PHE A 4 30.50 70.72 -8.75
C PHE A 4 29.68 69.81 -7.84
N LEU A 5 29.17 70.31 -6.72
CA LEU A 5 28.45 69.53 -5.72
C LEU A 5 26.97 69.28 -6.11
N ILE A 6 26.40 70.01 -7.10
CA ILE A 6 25.00 69.86 -7.47
C ILE A 6 24.85 68.92 -8.67
N ALA A 7 25.87 68.82 -9.52
CA ALA A 7 25.76 67.98 -10.75
C ALA A 7 25.95 66.47 -10.48
N ASP A 8 26.78 66.11 -9.47
CA ASP A 8 27.04 64.70 -9.16
C ASP A 8 26.14 64.13 -8.03
N GLY A 9 25.54 64.99 -7.20
CA GLY A 9 24.65 64.57 -6.13
C GLY A 9 23.20 64.31 -6.58
N LEU A 10 22.73 64.99 -7.61
CA LEU A 10 21.34 64.87 -8.10
C LEU A 10 21.00 63.50 -8.64
N PRO A 11 21.83 62.83 -9.46
CA PRO A 11 21.56 61.47 -9.92
C PRO A 11 21.54 60.44 -8.76
N MET A 12 22.40 60.60 -7.78
CA MET A 12 22.46 59.71 -6.63
C MET A 12 21.24 59.83 -5.73
N VAL A 13 20.67 61.02 -5.58
CA VAL A 13 19.42 61.23 -4.84
C VAL A 13 18.23 60.57 -5.56
N PHE A 14 18.15 60.65 -6.90
CA PHE A 14 17.12 59.97 -7.66
C PHE A 14 17.23 58.45 -7.62
N VAL A 15 18.44 57.90 -7.64
CA VAL A 15 18.65 56.46 -7.49
C VAL A 15 18.25 55.99 -6.09
N VAL A 16 18.65 56.70 -5.03
CA VAL A 16 18.26 56.34 -3.66
C VAL A 16 16.76 56.47 -3.44
N ALA A 17 16.13 57.56 -3.97
CA ALA A 17 14.67 57.70 -3.91
C ALA A 17 13.94 56.63 -4.70
N GLY A 18 14.44 56.22 -5.86
CA GLY A 18 13.88 55.13 -6.68
C GLY A 18 13.97 53.77 -5.98
N VAL A 19 15.11 53.45 -5.37
CA VAL A 19 15.30 52.23 -4.59
C VAL A 19 14.39 52.26 -3.34
N ALA A 20 14.31 53.36 -2.63
CA ALA A 20 13.42 53.50 -1.47
C ALA A 20 11.95 53.35 -1.85
N ALA A 21 11.52 53.90 -3.00
CA ALA A 21 10.17 53.72 -3.52
C ALA A 21 9.88 52.28 -3.93
N LEU A 22 10.83 51.57 -4.55
CA LEU A 22 10.71 50.15 -4.88
C LEU A 22 10.64 49.26 -3.64
N VAL A 23 11.47 49.55 -2.62
CA VAL A 23 11.42 48.84 -1.33
C VAL A 23 10.11 49.12 -0.61
N TYR A 24 9.63 50.36 -0.63
CA TYR A 24 8.33 50.69 -0.05
C TYR A 24 7.17 50.02 -0.78
N LEU A 25 7.19 49.99 -2.12
CA LEU A 25 6.19 49.25 -2.93
C LEU A 25 6.27 47.76 -2.67
N TRP A 26 7.46 47.19 -2.48
CA TRP A 26 7.66 45.79 -2.15
C TRP A 26 7.18 45.44 -0.73
N LEU A 27 7.42 46.31 0.24
CA LEU A 27 6.95 46.15 1.62
C LEU A 27 5.47 46.48 1.81
N SER A 28 4.91 47.36 0.97
CA SER A 28 3.47 47.70 0.96
C SER A 28 2.62 46.88 0.03
N ALA A 29 3.24 46.02 -0.81
CA ALA A 29 2.54 44.96 -1.49
C ALA A 29 2.16 43.92 -0.44
N ASP A 30 1.00 44.09 0.18
CA ASP A 30 0.30 43.03 0.86
C ASP A 30 -0.09 41.94 -0.18
N ALA A 31 0.92 41.27 -0.68
CA ALA A 31 0.75 39.94 -1.21
C ALA A 31 0.52 39.04 0.01
N ALA A 32 -0.64 39.16 0.66
CA ALA A 32 -1.25 38.06 1.35
C ALA A 32 -1.50 36.98 0.30
N VAL A 33 -0.42 36.31 -0.11
CA VAL A 33 -0.53 34.99 -0.69
C VAL A 33 -1.10 34.17 0.45
N SER A 34 -2.45 34.09 0.51
CA SER A 34 -3.10 33.07 1.30
C SER A 34 -2.66 31.75 0.69
N VAL A 35 -1.58 31.21 1.23
CA VAL A 35 -1.20 29.82 0.98
C VAL A 35 -2.32 29.02 1.65
N GLN A 36 -3.40 28.81 0.92
CA GLN A 36 -4.35 27.77 1.26
C GLN A 36 -3.56 26.47 1.10
N GLU A 37 -3.28 25.84 2.21
CA GLU A 37 -2.76 24.49 2.25
C GLU A 37 -3.73 23.62 1.42
N ARG A 38 -3.37 23.32 0.17
CA ARG A 38 -4.16 22.44 -0.70
C ARG A 38 -3.93 21.01 -0.23
N LEU A 39 -4.78 20.56 0.67
CA LEU A 39 -4.83 19.18 1.07
C LEU A 39 -5.21 18.34 -0.16
N PRO A 40 -4.41 17.32 -0.53
CA PRO A 40 -4.79 16.37 -1.54
C PRO A 40 -6.16 15.79 -1.21
N GLY A 41 -7.13 15.88 -2.14
CA GLY A 41 -8.51 15.47 -1.89
C GLY A 41 -9.49 16.60 -1.51
N GLY A 42 -9.01 17.81 -1.18
CA GLY A 42 -9.88 18.95 -0.87
C GLY A 42 -10.48 19.69 -2.08
N ASP A 43 -9.95 19.44 -3.28
CA ASP A 43 -10.25 20.24 -4.48
C ASP A 43 -11.65 20.02 -5.08
N ASN A 44 -12.45 19.10 -4.56
CA ASN A 44 -13.75 18.72 -5.11
C ASN A 44 -14.86 18.66 -4.06
N LYS A 45 -14.98 19.66 -3.17
CA LYS A 45 -16.27 19.84 -2.49
C LYS A 45 -17.22 20.50 -3.48
N PRO A 46 -18.33 19.86 -3.91
CA PRO A 46 -19.41 20.54 -4.59
C PRO A 46 -19.90 21.65 -3.66
N LYS A 47 -20.02 22.89 -4.17
CA LYS A 47 -20.52 24.03 -3.41
C LYS A 47 -22.01 23.89 -2.98
N ASP A 48 -22.68 22.85 -3.43
CA ASP A 48 -24.14 22.66 -3.26
C ASP A 48 -24.52 21.24 -2.82
N ALA A 49 -23.78 20.64 -1.88
CA ALA A 49 -24.24 19.42 -1.22
C ALA A 49 -24.87 19.74 0.13
N ALA A 50 -26.00 20.46 0.10
CA ALA A 50 -26.94 20.50 1.20
C ALA A 50 -27.84 19.27 1.11
N GLY A 51 -27.77 18.40 2.13
CA GLY A 51 -28.86 17.54 2.60
C GLY A 51 -29.41 16.49 1.62
N GLY A 52 -28.89 15.27 1.75
CA GLY A 52 -29.57 14.07 1.32
C GLY A 52 -29.15 12.92 2.23
N ASP A 53 -29.98 12.57 3.20
CA ASP A 53 -29.82 11.39 4.07
C ASP A 53 -30.04 10.10 3.28
N GLY A 54 -28.97 9.61 2.65
CA GLY A 54 -28.96 8.30 2.01
C GLY A 54 -27.56 7.92 1.54
N PRO A 55 -27.18 6.63 1.50
CA PRO A 55 -25.90 6.21 1.00
C PRO A 55 -25.72 6.71 -0.44
N ILE A 56 -24.64 7.44 -0.71
CA ILE A 56 -24.37 8.02 -2.02
C ILE A 56 -24.05 6.86 -2.97
N LYS A 57 -25.04 6.47 -3.76
CA LYS A 57 -24.84 5.52 -4.86
C LYS A 57 -24.09 6.23 -5.99
N ILE A 58 -22.78 6.09 -6.04
CA ILE A 58 -22.03 6.35 -7.26
C ILE A 58 -22.43 5.26 -8.26
N ALA A 59 -23.17 5.63 -9.28
CA ALA A 59 -23.57 4.68 -10.31
C ALA A 59 -22.32 4.26 -11.10
N GLY A 60 -21.93 3.00 -10.98
CA GLY A 60 -20.90 2.39 -11.79
C GLY A 60 -21.48 1.69 -13.02
N THR A 61 -20.61 1.34 -13.95
CA THR A 61 -20.94 0.61 -15.19
C THR A 61 -20.15 -0.69 -15.23
N LEU A 62 -20.87 -1.81 -15.33
CA LEU A 62 -20.31 -3.12 -15.60
C LEU A 62 -20.26 -3.35 -17.12
N THR A 63 -19.09 -3.74 -17.61
CA THR A 63 -18.87 -4.20 -18.99
C THR A 63 -18.34 -5.62 -18.95
N LYS A 64 -18.96 -6.52 -19.67
CA LYS A 64 -18.49 -7.90 -19.87
C LYS A 64 -17.77 -8.00 -21.21
N SER A 65 -16.74 -8.85 -21.26
CA SER A 65 -15.90 -9.09 -22.43
C SER A 65 -15.80 -10.59 -22.70
N ASP A 66 -15.06 -10.97 -23.73
CA ASP A 66 -15.00 -12.36 -24.22
C ASP A 66 -13.90 -13.21 -23.52
N GLY A 67 -13.12 -12.63 -22.63
CA GLY A 67 -12.10 -13.36 -21.86
C GLY A 67 -12.72 -14.47 -21.01
N VAL A 68 -12.00 -15.57 -20.86
CA VAL A 68 -12.42 -16.73 -20.04
C VAL A 68 -11.39 -17.00 -18.94
N PRO A 69 -11.81 -17.47 -17.76
CA PRO A 69 -10.87 -17.87 -16.71
C PRO A 69 -9.95 -18.98 -17.19
N ALA A 70 -8.68 -18.94 -16.76
CA ALA A 70 -7.76 -20.04 -17.01
C ALA A 70 -8.12 -21.25 -16.14
N ASP A 71 -7.91 -22.45 -16.66
CA ASP A 71 -7.97 -23.69 -15.87
C ASP A 71 -6.61 -23.90 -15.16
N LEU A 72 -6.36 -23.10 -14.13
CA LEU A 72 -5.11 -23.06 -13.36
C LEU A 72 -5.41 -22.95 -11.87
N PRO A 73 -4.87 -23.83 -11.03
CA PRO A 73 -5.28 -23.95 -9.62
C PRO A 73 -4.67 -22.89 -8.67
N GLY A 74 -3.62 -22.18 -9.08
CA GLY A 74 -2.85 -21.30 -8.21
C GLY A 74 -3.62 -20.08 -7.69
N ALA A 75 -3.18 -19.56 -6.56
CA ALA A 75 -3.81 -18.44 -5.89
C ALA A 75 -2.81 -17.43 -5.30
N TRP A 76 -3.06 -16.15 -5.54
CA TRP A 76 -2.46 -14.98 -4.89
C TRP A 76 -3.55 -13.96 -4.57
N SER A 77 -4.46 -14.33 -3.70
CA SER A 77 -5.80 -13.74 -3.58
C SER A 77 -5.85 -12.34 -2.95
N ARG A 78 -4.72 -11.77 -2.52
CA ARG A 78 -4.65 -10.48 -1.83
C ARG A 78 -3.23 -9.93 -1.79
N PHE A 79 -3.08 -8.72 -1.22
CA PHE A 79 -1.77 -8.13 -0.97
C PHE A 79 -0.89 -9.08 -0.14
N ARG A 80 0.32 -9.35 -0.64
CA ARG A 80 1.31 -10.28 -0.06
C ARG A 80 0.87 -11.76 -0.04
N GLY A 81 -0.06 -12.14 -0.91
CA GLY A 81 -0.49 -13.52 -1.06
C GLY A 81 -1.47 -14.01 0.02
N PRO A 82 -1.85 -15.29 -0.02
CA PRO A 82 -2.89 -15.83 0.85
C PRO A 82 -2.57 -15.77 2.34
N ASN A 83 -1.29 -15.80 2.72
CA ASN A 83 -0.81 -15.80 4.11
C ASN A 83 -0.30 -14.42 4.58
N TYR A 84 -0.38 -13.35 3.78
CA TYR A 84 0.14 -12.00 4.09
C TYR A 84 1.66 -11.92 4.25
N ASP A 85 2.41 -12.93 3.83
CA ASP A 85 3.84 -13.11 4.05
C ASP A 85 4.71 -12.82 2.81
N ALA A 86 4.10 -12.65 1.63
CA ALA A 86 4.77 -12.53 0.33
C ALA A 86 5.58 -13.78 -0.05
N ILE A 87 5.10 -14.95 0.38
CA ILE A 87 5.70 -16.24 0.06
C ILE A 87 4.70 -17.12 -0.69
N SER A 88 5.10 -17.65 -1.84
CA SER A 88 4.33 -18.70 -2.51
C SER A 88 4.69 -20.06 -1.96
N THR A 89 3.66 -20.77 -1.50
CA THR A 89 3.76 -22.15 -1.00
C THR A 89 3.33 -23.18 -2.04
N GLU A 90 3.09 -22.76 -3.28
CA GLU A 90 2.69 -23.65 -4.36
C GLU A 90 3.79 -24.67 -4.70
N LYS A 91 3.37 -25.90 -4.98
CA LYS A 91 4.28 -27.00 -5.32
C LYS A 91 4.63 -27.03 -6.82
N VAL A 92 4.75 -25.86 -7.43
CA VAL A 92 5.18 -25.75 -8.83
C VAL A 92 6.71 -25.64 -8.84
N THR A 93 7.38 -26.47 -9.63
CA THR A 93 8.82 -26.30 -9.84
C THR A 93 9.08 -25.00 -10.58
N LEU A 94 9.94 -24.15 -10.02
CA LEU A 94 10.29 -22.86 -10.60
C LEU A 94 11.70 -22.89 -11.18
N ALA A 95 11.91 -22.18 -12.29
CA ALA A 95 13.20 -22.07 -12.96
C ALA A 95 14.21 -21.31 -12.09
N ARG A 96 15.40 -21.85 -11.93
CA ARG A 96 16.53 -21.21 -11.22
C ARG A 96 17.42 -20.38 -12.13
N SER A 97 17.19 -20.45 -13.43
CA SER A 97 17.89 -19.68 -14.47
C SER A 97 16.94 -19.43 -15.63
N TRP A 98 17.27 -18.44 -16.45
CA TRP A 98 16.50 -18.09 -17.63
C TRP A 98 17.39 -18.06 -18.88
N PRO A 99 16.84 -18.20 -20.10
CA PRO A 99 17.52 -17.88 -21.35
C PRO A 99 18.05 -16.43 -21.34
N ALA A 100 18.96 -16.11 -22.25
CA ALA A 100 19.55 -14.76 -22.36
C ALA A 100 18.53 -13.62 -22.50
N GLY A 101 17.32 -13.91 -23.03
CA GLY A 101 16.20 -12.96 -23.11
C GLY A 101 15.32 -12.88 -21.87
N GLY A 102 15.64 -13.63 -20.79
CA GLY A 102 14.82 -13.70 -19.58
C GLY A 102 13.69 -14.72 -19.65
N PRO A 103 12.78 -14.71 -18.67
CA PRO A 103 11.59 -15.56 -18.64
C PRO A 103 10.64 -15.19 -19.80
N ARG A 104 9.95 -16.18 -20.34
CA ARG A 104 9.00 -15.97 -21.44
C ARG A 104 7.85 -15.07 -21.01
N VAL A 105 7.57 -14.02 -21.77
CA VAL A 105 6.36 -13.22 -21.61
C VAL A 105 5.18 -13.99 -22.17
N LEU A 106 4.19 -14.32 -21.32
CA LEU A 106 2.97 -15.02 -21.73
C LEU A 106 1.96 -14.04 -22.32
N TRP A 107 1.79 -12.89 -21.68
CA TRP A 107 0.95 -11.80 -22.16
C TRP A 107 1.38 -10.46 -21.54
N SER A 108 0.90 -9.39 -22.15
CA SER A 108 1.13 -8.02 -21.72
C SER A 108 -0.13 -7.19 -21.97
N VAL A 109 -0.49 -6.35 -21.01
CA VAL A 109 -1.65 -5.45 -21.11
C VAL A 109 -1.27 -4.04 -20.69
N GLU A 110 -1.89 -3.06 -21.34
CA GLU A 110 -1.83 -1.67 -20.90
C GLU A 110 -2.72 -1.46 -19.69
N VAL A 111 -2.24 -0.66 -18.76
CA VAL A 111 -2.93 -0.26 -17.52
C VAL A 111 -2.79 1.24 -17.33
N GLY A 112 -3.71 1.84 -16.59
CA GLY A 112 -3.62 3.25 -16.21
C GLY A 112 -2.41 3.51 -15.32
N GLU A 113 -1.94 4.76 -15.28
CA GLU A 113 -0.81 5.14 -14.42
C GLU A 113 -1.08 4.79 -12.96
N GLY A 114 -0.26 3.89 -12.41
CA GLY A 114 -0.43 3.46 -11.03
C GLY A 114 0.55 2.39 -10.59
N TYR A 115 0.42 2.01 -9.34
CA TYR A 115 1.25 1.01 -8.67
C TYR A 115 0.42 -0.14 -8.08
N ALA A 116 -0.85 -0.25 -8.47
CA ALA A 116 -1.71 -1.33 -8.01
C ALA A 116 -1.19 -2.69 -8.47
N GLY A 117 -0.96 -3.60 -7.55
CA GLY A 117 -0.62 -4.98 -7.86
C GLY A 117 -1.85 -5.81 -8.20
N ALA A 118 -1.62 -6.99 -8.76
CA ALA A 118 -2.66 -7.95 -9.09
C ALA A 118 -2.99 -8.88 -7.90
N ALA A 119 -4.25 -9.33 -7.83
CA ALA A 119 -4.65 -10.52 -7.10
C ALA A 119 -5.03 -11.62 -8.08
N ILE A 120 -4.76 -12.89 -7.73
CA ILE A 120 -5.01 -14.05 -8.59
C ILE A 120 -5.84 -15.07 -7.83
N LEU A 121 -6.95 -15.53 -8.44
CA LEU A 121 -7.77 -16.60 -7.88
C LEU A 121 -8.58 -17.29 -8.99
N GLU A 122 -8.64 -18.62 -8.96
CA GLU A 122 -9.43 -19.42 -9.91
C GLU A 122 -9.21 -19.02 -11.37
N GLY A 123 -7.93 -18.90 -11.77
CA GLY A 123 -7.55 -18.58 -13.14
C GLY A 123 -7.88 -17.15 -13.60
N ARG A 124 -8.22 -16.25 -12.67
CA ARG A 124 -8.52 -14.84 -12.92
C ARG A 124 -7.48 -13.95 -12.27
N VAL A 125 -7.25 -12.81 -12.90
CA VAL A 125 -6.38 -11.73 -12.40
C VAL A 125 -7.24 -10.50 -12.14
N TYR A 126 -7.22 -9.99 -10.92
CA TYR A 126 -8.00 -8.82 -10.50
C TYR A 126 -7.07 -7.64 -10.26
N LEU A 127 -7.46 -6.48 -10.74
CA LEU A 127 -6.68 -5.26 -10.67
C LEU A 127 -7.58 -4.06 -10.39
N LEU A 128 -7.18 -3.17 -9.49
CA LEU A 128 -7.73 -1.82 -9.41
C LEU A 128 -6.91 -0.90 -10.31
N ASP A 129 -7.52 -0.42 -11.36
CA ASP A 129 -6.93 0.44 -12.38
C ASP A 129 -7.57 1.84 -12.38
N TYR A 130 -7.03 2.78 -13.14
CA TYR A 130 -7.58 4.11 -13.30
C TYR A 130 -7.63 4.52 -14.78
N ASP A 131 -8.82 4.74 -15.30
CA ASP A 131 -9.04 5.27 -16.65
C ASP A 131 -8.96 6.80 -16.63
N GLN A 132 -7.81 7.33 -17.04
CA GLN A 132 -7.57 8.78 -17.09
C GLN A 132 -8.49 9.51 -18.06
N SER A 133 -8.87 8.88 -19.17
CA SER A 133 -9.70 9.47 -20.20
C SER A 133 -11.14 9.67 -19.71
N LYS A 134 -11.63 8.74 -18.91
CA LYS A 134 -12.98 8.77 -18.33
C LYS A 134 -13.00 9.36 -16.91
N GLN A 135 -11.83 9.62 -16.32
CA GLN A 135 -11.68 10.00 -14.91
C GLN A 135 -12.44 9.04 -13.99
N ALA A 136 -12.12 7.77 -14.08
CA ALA A 136 -12.84 6.71 -13.38
C ALA A 136 -11.87 5.69 -12.75
N ASP A 137 -12.18 5.24 -11.53
CA ASP A 137 -11.61 4.02 -11.00
C ASP A 137 -12.21 2.83 -11.75
N VAL A 138 -11.41 1.82 -12.04
CA VAL A 138 -11.81 0.63 -12.80
C VAL A 138 -11.33 -0.62 -12.11
N VAL A 139 -12.24 -1.46 -11.65
CA VAL A 139 -11.91 -2.81 -11.22
C VAL A 139 -11.95 -3.71 -12.45
N ARG A 140 -10.83 -4.35 -12.78
CA ARG A 140 -10.69 -5.22 -13.95
C ARG A 140 -10.50 -6.67 -13.52
N CYS A 141 -11.11 -7.58 -14.25
CA CYS A 141 -10.87 -9.00 -14.16
C CYS A 141 -10.36 -9.52 -15.51
N LEU A 142 -9.17 -10.10 -15.50
CA LEU A 142 -8.50 -10.62 -16.70
C LEU A 142 -8.33 -12.14 -16.57
N SER A 143 -8.16 -12.81 -17.69
CA SER A 143 -7.74 -14.21 -17.75
C SER A 143 -6.28 -14.36 -17.36
N LEU A 144 -5.95 -15.28 -16.45
CA LEU A 144 -4.56 -15.60 -16.12
C LEU A 144 -3.82 -16.25 -17.29
N ASN A 145 -4.55 -16.85 -18.25
CA ASN A 145 -3.95 -17.53 -19.39
C ASN A 145 -3.33 -16.59 -20.40
N ASP A 146 -4.06 -15.55 -20.80
CA ASP A 146 -3.74 -14.70 -21.95
C ASP A 146 -3.93 -13.19 -21.73
N GLY A 147 -4.37 -12.78 -20.52
CA GLY A 147 -4.59 -11.39 -20.17
C GLY A 147 -5.85 -10.76 -20.77
N GLN A 148 -6.69 -11.56 -21.49
CA GLN A 148 -7.94 -11.06 -22.03
C GLN A 148 -8.90 -10.65 -20.91
N GLU A 149 -9.59 -9.52 -21.10
CA GLU A 149 -10.52 -9.02 -20.11
C GLU A 149 -11.81 -9.86 -20.10
N ILE A 150 -12.20 -10.29 -18.89
CA ILE A 150 -13.43 -11.03 -18.63
C ILE A 150 -14.57 -10.06 -18.32
N TRP A 151 -14.30 -9.10 -17.43
CA TRP A 151 -15.20 -8.02 -17.08
C TRP A 151 -14.43 -6.83 -16.50
N ARG A 152 -15.07 -5.65 -16.55
CA ARG A 152 -14.65 -4.46 -15.80
C ARG A 152 -15.84 -3.77 -15.19
N TYR A 153 -15.64 -3.20 -14.01
CA TYR A 153 -16.59 -2.31 -13.34
C TYR A 153 -15.93 -0.94 -13.13
N SER A 154 -16.53 0.11 -13.67
CA SER A 154 -15.99 1.46 -13.59
C SER A 154 -16.96 2.43 -12.93
N TYR A 155 -16.43 3.37 -12.13
CA TYR A 155 -17.22 4.43 -11.52
C TYR A 155 -16.44 5.75 -11.54
N PRO A 156 -17.14 6.91 -11.69
CA PRO A 156 -16.48 8.21 -11.86
C PRO A 156 -15.80 8.66 -10.58
N VAL A 157 -14.49 8.93 -10.65
CA VAL A 157 -13.68 9.51 -9.58
C VAL A 157 -12.66 10.45 -10.20
N LYS A 158 -12.77 11.75 -9.92
CA LYS A 158 -11.78 12.72 -10.39
C LYS A 158 -10.54 12.67 -9.52
N ILE A 159 -9.42 12.33 -10.12
CA ILE A 159 -8.11 12.30 -9.48
C ILE A 159 -7.20 13.29 -10.20
N LYS A 160 -6.54 14.18 -9.46
CA LYS A 160 -5.45 14.98 -9.98
C LYS A 160 -4.21 14.10 -10.08
N ARG A 161 -3.57 14.06 -11.24
CA ARG A 161 -2.32 13.31 -11.42
C ARG A 161 -1.28 13.81 -10.42
N PHE A 162 -0.83 12.91 -9.55
CA PHE A 162 0.23 13.14 -8.58
C PHE A 162 0.94 11.80 -8.38
N HIS A 163 2.02 11.54 -9.13
CA HIS A 163 2.53 10.19 -9.36
C HIS A 163 1.44 9.27 -9.95
N GLY A 164 1.53 7.94 -9.80
CA GLY A 164 0.48 7.02 -10.22
C GLY A 164 -0.80 7.13 -9.39
N MET A 165 -1.97 6.88 -9.97
CA MET A 165 -3.26 7.04 -9.32
C MET A 165 -3.66 5.84 -8.45
N SER A 166 -3.73 4.64 -9.03
CA SER A 166 -4.11 3.41 -8.30
C SER A 166 -2.91 2.82 -7.56
N ARG A 167 -3.11 2.28 -6.33
CA ARG A 167 -2.02 1.79 -5.47
C ARG A 167 -2.30 0.47 -4.78
N THR A 168 -3.56 0.11 -4.61
CA THR A 168 -3.96 -1.01 -3.77
C THR A 168 -4.09 -2.31 -4.55
N VAL A 169 -3.84 -3.43 -3.89
CA VAL A 169 -4.14 -4.76 -4.40
C VAL A 169 -5.55 -5.14 -3.94
N PRO A 170 -6.42 -5.65 -4.81
CA PRO A 170 -7.72 -6.17 -4.41
C PRO A 170 -7.59 -7.35 -3.43
N ALA A 171 -8.54 -7.49 -2.50
CA ALA A 171 -8.73 -8.72 -1.74
C ALA A 171 -9.85 -9.54 -2.38
N VAL A 172 -9.60 -10.82 -2.65
CA VAL A 172 -10.49 -11.69 -3.44
C VAL A 172 -10.78 -12.99 -2.72
N THR A 173 -12.04 -13.42 -2.80
CA THR A 173 -12.51 -14.75 -2.44
C THR A 173 -13.26 -15.38 -3.63
N ASP A 174 -13.73 -16.59 -3.49
CA ASP A 174 -14.58 -17.27 -4.49
C ASP A 174 -15.89 -16.52 -4.81
N LYS A 175 -16.31 -15.57 -3.93
CA LYS A 175 -17.56 -14.81 -4.04
C LYS A 175 -17.37 -13.32 -4.18
N TYR A 176 -16.33 -12.74 -3.59
CA TYR A 176 -16.21 -11.30 -3.43
C TYR A 176 -14.85 -10.80 -3.91
N VAL A 177 -14.84 -9.63 -4.52
CA VAL A 177 -13.64 -8.80 -4.70
C VAL A 177 -13.88 -7.44 -4.04
N VAL A 178 -13.00 -7.09 -3.09
CA VAL A 178 -13.04 -5.81 -2.38
C VAL A 178 -11.84 -4.98 -2.79
N THR A 179 -12.08 -3.73 -3.14
CA THR A 179 -11.05 -2.75 -3.51
C THR A 179 -11.15 -1.50 -2.66
N LEU A 180 -10.04 -0.80 -2.47
CA LEU A 180 -9.99 0.54 -1.89
C LEU A 180 -9.37 1.49 -2.91
N GLY A 181 -10.18 2.39 -3.45
CA GLY A 181 -9.76 3.38 -4.45
C GLY A 181 -8.96 4.54 -3.83
N PRO A 182 -8.20 5.27 -4.66
CA PRO A 182 -7.30 6.35 -4.22
C PRO A 182 -7.98 7.44 -3.39
N LYS A 183 -9.26 7.70 -3.62
CA LYS A 183 -10.08 8.71 -2.90
C LYS A 183 -10.91 8.13 -1.77
N GLY A 184 -10.60 6.90 -1.31
CA GLY A 184 -11.28 6.26 -0.18
C GLY A 184 -12.63 5.62 -0.53
N HIS A 185 -12.85 5.24 -1.78
CA HIS A 185 -14.01 4.43 -2.16
C HIS A 185 -13.68 2.94 -1.93
N VAL A 186 -14.41 2.32 -1.02
CA VAL A 186 -14.37 0.87 -0.82
C VAL A 186 -15.48 0.25 -1.64
N THR A 187 -15.13 -0.60 -2.59
CA THR A 187 -16.10 -1.23 -3.50
C THR A 187 -16.05 -2.73 -3.35
N CYS A 188 -17.20 -3.37 -3.20
CA CYS A 188 -17.34 -4.81 -3.25
C CYS A 188 -18.15 -5.23 -4.47
N LEU A 189 -17.62 -6.17 -5.22
CA LEU A 189 -18.24 -6.77 -6.39
C LEU A 189 -18.29 -8.28 -6.23
N ASP A 190 -19.15 -8.93 -7.01
CA ASP A 190 -19.07 -10.38 -7.22
C ASP A 190 -17.79 -10.72 -7.97
N SER A 191 -16.98 -11.63 -7.45
CA SER A 191 -15.69 -11.96 -8.05
C SER A 191 -15.79 -12.61 -9.42
N LYS A 192 -16.84 -13.37 -9.69
CA LYS A 192 -16.99 -14.10 -10.95
C LYS A 192 -17.66 -13.26 -12.03
N THR A 193 -18.66 -12.49 -11.66
CA THR A 193 -19.51 -11.76 -12.62
C THR A 193 -19.21 -10.28 -12.74
N GLY A 194 -18.49 -9.69 -11.76
CA GLY A 194 -18.25 -8.25 -11.67
C GLY A 194 -19.46 -7.43 -11.21
N GLU A 195 -20.57 -8.10 -10.83
CA GLU A 195 -21.78 -7.44 -10.39
C GLU A 195 -21.56 -6.67 -9.08
N PHE A 196 -22.10 -5.46 -9.05
CA PHE A 196 -22.00 -4.59 -7.90
C PHE A 196 -22.76 -5.12 -6.69
N ARG A 197 -22.10 -5.13 -5.53
CA ARG A 197 -22.70 -5.49 -4.25
C ARG A 197 -22.96 -4.23 -3.40
N TRP A 198 -21.90 -3.51 -3.04
CA TRP A 198 -21.98 -2.31 -2.24
C TRP A 198 -20.74 -1.42 -2.42
N MET A 199 -20.85 -0.18 -1.97
CA MET A 199 -19.75 0.80 -1.92
C MET A 199 -19.88 1.66 -0.66
N LEU A 200 -18.74 1.98 -0.05
CA LEU A 200 -18.61 2.97 1.03
C LEU A 200 -17.68 4.10 0.57
N ASN A 201 -17.96 5.31 0.99
CA ASN A 201 -17.08 6.45 0.78
C ASN A 201 -16.49 6.88 2.14
N LEU A 202 -15.26 6.49 2.40
CA LEU A 202 -14.60 6.70 3.70
C LEU A 202 -14.50 8.18 4.07
N VAL A 203 -14.31 9.07 3.09
CA VAL A 203 -14.21 10.52 3.33
C VAL A 203 -15.54 11.07 3.78
N LYS A 204 -16.63 10.71 3.09
CA LYS A 204 -17.96 11.29 3.35
C LYS A 204 -18.64 10.68 4.56
N GLU A 205 -18.51 9.37 4.73
CA GLU A 205 -19.25 8.62 5.75
C GLU A 205 -18.51 8.55 7.09
N PHE A 206 -17.16 8.58 7.05
CA PHE A 206 -16.35 8.40 8.26
C PHE A 206 -15.39 9.55 8.55
N GLY A 207 -15.37 10.62 7.74
CA GLY A 207 -14.45 11.74 7.92
C GLY A 207 -12.98 11.38 7.69
N THR A 208 -12.71 10.35 6.90
CA THR A 208 -11.34 9.93 6.58
C THR A 208 -10.59 11.02 5.85
N ARG A 209 -9.42 11.40 6.35
CA ARG A 209 -8.45 12.22 5.62
C ARG A 209 -7.58 11.30 4.78
N ILE A 210 -7.70 11.43 3.45
CA ILE A 210 -6.86 10.65 2.53
C ILE A 210 -5.41 11.11 2.69
N PRO A 211 -4.45 10.17 2.90
CA PRO A 211 -3.05 10.51 3.05
C PRO A 211 -2.44 11.11 1.77
N ASP A 212 -1.29 11.74 1.90
CA ASP A 212 -0.49 12.21 0.76
C ASP A 212 -0.27 11.05 -0.22
N TRP A 213 -0.24 11.35 -1.53
CA TRP A 213 -0.14 10.36 -2.62
C TRP A 213 -1.33 9.40 -2.73
N TYR A 214 -2.48 9.70 -2.13
CA TYR A 214 -3.71 8.90 -2.15
C TYR A 214 -3.69 7.66 -1.25
N ALA A 215 -4.85 7.01 -1.09
CA ALA A 215 -4.96 5.80 -0.28
C ALA A 215 -4.16 4.64 -0.92
N ALA A 216 -3.34 3.97 -0.11
CA ALA A 216 -2.56 2.78 -0.52
C ALA A 216 -2.74 1.59 0.44
N GLN A 217 -3.54 1.75 1.49
CA GLN A 217 -3.93 0.64 2.35
C GLN A 217 -4.71 -0.40 1.54
N CYS A 218 -4.20 -1.62 1.44
CA CYS A 218 -4.92 -2.71 0.78
C CYS A 218 -6.02 -3.24 1.71
N PRO A 219 -7.24 -3.47 1.20
CA PRO A 219 -8.29 -4.07 2.00
C PRO A 219 -7.95 -5.53 2.33
N LEU A 220 -8.49 -6.01 3.44
CA LEU A 220 -8.36 -7.39 3.87
C LEU A 220 -9.75 -8.02 3.90
N ILE A 221 -9.90 -9.25 3.39
CA ILE A 221 -11.09 -10.06 3.61
C ILE A 221 -10.71 -11.18 4.59
N ASP A 222 -11.45 -11.29 5.68
CA ASP A 222 -11.29 -12.33 6.68
C ASP A 222 -12.60 -13.12 6.84
N ASP A 223 -12.50 -14.44 6.69
CA ASP A 223 -13.59 -15.41 6.88
C ASP A 223 -13.38 -16.30 8.13
N GLY A 224 -12.42 -15.91 8.96
CA GLY A 224 -12.03 -16.67 10.14
C GLY A 224 -11.21 -17.93 9.85
N LYS A 225 -10.95 -18.24 8.58
CA LYS A 225 -10.07 -19.33 8.16
C LYS A 225 -8.64 -18.83 8.03
N GLY A 226 -7.67 -19.72 8.14
CA GLY A 226 -6.29 -19.41 7.74
C GLY A 226 -5.32 -19.11 8.86
N SER A 227 -5.66 -19.40 10.12
CA SER A 227 -4.62 -19.61 11.14
C SER A 227 -4.43 -21.10 11.41
N PRO A 228 -3.18 -21.60 11.45
CA PRO A 228 -2.90 -23.00 11.80
C PRO A 228 -3.43 -23.42 13.17
N ASN A 229 -3.68 -22.44 14.03
CA ASN A 229 -4.17 -22.62 15.41
C ASN A 229 -5.61 -22.14 15.60
N ALA A 230 -6.33 -21.82 14.52
CA ALA A 230 -7.71 -21.34 14.60
C ALA A 230 -8.60 -22.44 15.18
N THR A 231 -9.00 -22.32 16.42
CA THR A 231 -10.13 -23.02 16.96
C THR A 231 -11.38 -22.53 16.21
N SER A 232 -11.65 -23.15 15.08
CA SER A 232 -12.82 -23.15 14.19
C SER A 232 -13.92 -22.11 14.50
N ARG A 233 -13.66 -20.81 14.39
CA ARG A 233 -14.71 -19.80 14.28
C ARG A 233 -14.75 -19.32 12.84
N VAL A 234 -15.48 -20.04 11.99
CA VAL A 234 -15.83 -19.58 10.64
C VAL A 234 -16.94 -18.56 10.80
N TRP A 235 -16.74 -17.37 10.28
CA TRP A 235 -17.79 -16.35 10.10
C TRP A 235 -17.95 -16.02 8.63
N GLU A 236 -19.05 -15.38 8.27
CA GLU A 236 -19.21 -14.86 6.92
C GLU A 236 -18.08 -13.88 6.58
N PRO A 237 -17.57 -13.88 5.34
CA PRO A 237 -16.46 -13.03 4.94
C PRO A 237 -16.70 -11.55 5.26
N ARG A 238 -15.74 -10.93 5.94
CA ARG A 238 -15.76 -9.51 6.33
C ARG A 238 -14.63 -8.76 5.67
N ALA A 239 -14.92 -7.60 5.09
CA ALA A 239 -13.90 -6.65 4.68
C ALA A 239 -13.43 -5.86 5.91
N ILE A 240 -12.13 -5.91 6.21
CA ILE A 240 -11.50 -5.19 7.32
C ILE A 240 -10.75 -3.99 6.74
N ILE A 241 -11.07 -2.81 7.23
CA ILE A 241 -10.59 -1.54 6.71
C ILE A 241 -10.31 -0.61 7.89
N ALA A 242 -9.29 0.24 7.77
CA ALA A 242 -9.02 1.28 8.74
C ALA A 242 -9.32 2.66 8.12
N PRO A 243 -10.55 3.18 8.27
CA PRO A 243 -10.89 4.54 7.86
C PRO A 243 -10.03 5.58 8.58
N ALA A 244 -9.69 5.33 9.83
CA ALA A 244 -8.99 6.26 10.72
C ALA A 244 -9.53 7.69 10.53
N GLY A 245 -10.85 7.79 10.59
CA GLY A 245 -11.59 9.02 10.33
C GLY A 245 -11.75 9.87 11.59
N VAL A 246 -11.89 11.17 11.37
CA VAL A 246 -12.22 12.15 12.40
C VAL A 246 -13.46 12.91 11.94
N LEU A 247 -14.49 12.95 12.77
CA LEU A 247 -15.75 13.59 12.42
C LEU A 247 -15.60 15.11 12.26
N PRO A 248 -16.48 15.77 11.45
CA PRO A 248 -16.37 17.20 11.18
C PRO A 248 -16.46 18.10 12.42
N ASP A 249 -17.14 17.64 13.48
CA ASP A 249 -17.23 18.31 14.79
C ASP A 249 -15.93 18.19 15.61
N GLY A 250 -14.92 17.50 15.07
CA GLY A 250 -13.63 17.28 15.71
C GLY A 250 -13.64 16.21 16.78
N THR A 251 -14.73 15.45 16.94
CA THR A 251 -14.75 14.25 17.78
C THR A 251 -14.01 13.11 17.10
N GLY A 252 -13.60 12.11 17.86
CA GLY A 252 -13.06 10.88 17.30
C GLY A 252 -14.11 10.16 16.45
N GLY A 253 -13.69 9.51 15.38
CA GLY A 253 -14.56 8.73 14.50
C GLY A 253 -14.26 7.24 14.61
N VAL A 254 -14.12 6.59 13.47
CA VAL A 254 -13.86 5.15 13.36
C VAL A 254 -12.40 4.90 13.01
N LEU A 255 -11.69 4.15 13.85
CA LEU A 255 -10.29 3.76 13.60
C LEU A 255 -10.21 2.58 12.64
N VAL A 256 -10.86 1.47 12.98
CA VAL A 256 -10.93 0.23 12.18
C VAL A 256 -12.39 -0.23 12.15
N MET A 257 -12.80 -0.88 11.08
CA MET A 257 -14.13 -1.47 10.96
C MET A 257 -14.12 -2.80 10.21
N ALA A 258 -15.12 -3.63 10.52
CA ALA A 258 -15.46 -4.80 9.74
C ALA A 258 -16.81 -4.57 9.04
N VAL A 259 -16.83 -4.90 7.75
CA VAL A 259 -18.00 -4.78 6.89
C VAL A 259 -18.34 -6.16 6.34
N ASP A 260 -19.57 -6.57 6.46
CA ASP A 260 -20.06 -7.82 5.86
C ASP A 260 -19.96 -7.75 4.33
N CYS A 261 -19.25 -8.70 3.72
CA CYS A 261 -18.99 -8.68 2.28
C CYS A 261 -20.25 -8.91 1.44
N ALA A 262 -21.26 -9.60 1.97
CA ALA A 262 -22.50 -9.87 1.23
C ALA A 262 -23.39 -8.63 1.18
N THR A 263 -23.50 -7.91 2.29
CA THR A 263 -24.51 -6.86 2.50
C THR A 263 -23.99 -5.44 2.53
N GLY A 264 -22.67 -5.24 2.82
CA GLY A 264 -22.10 -3.92 3.07
C GLY A 264 -22.44 -3.34 4.44
N GLN A 265 -23.11 -4.09 5.29
CA GLN A 265 -23.43 -3.65 6.64
C GLN A 265 -22.19 -3.70 7.54
N ILE A 266 -22.08 -2.69 8.40
CA ILE A 266 -20.99 -2.64 9.38
C ILE A 266 -21.29 -3.67 10.47
N VAL A 267 -20.35 -4.58 10.69
CA VAL A 267 -20.44 -5.63 11.71
C VAL A 267 -20.00 -5.09 13.08
N TRP A 268 -18.88 -4.34 13.08
CA TRP A 268 -18.38 -3.63 14.24
C TRP A 268 -17.48 -2.47 13.81
N GLN A 269 -17.28 -1.52 14.71
CA GLN A 269 -16.42 -0.35 14.57
C GLN A 269 -15.57 -0.16 15.82
N THR A 270 -14.29 0.13 15.64
CA THR A 270 -13.38 0.57 16.69
C THR A 270 -13.43 2.09 16.80
N PRO A 271 -13.72 2.68 17.96
CA PRO A 271 -13.63 4.13 18.15
C PRO A 271 -12.22 4.67 17.89
N ASN A 272 -12.14 5.93 17.50
CA ASN A 272 -10.88 6.66 17.24
C ASN A 272 -10.74 7.89 18.19
N PRO A 273 -10.67 7.70 19.51
CA PRO A 273 -10.64 8.82 20.48
C PRO A 273 -9.37 9.68 20.31
N ASP A 274 -8.24 9.08 19.92
CA ASP A 274 -6.97 9.75 19.76
C ASP A 274 -6.83 10.45 18.39
N LYS A 275 -7.89 10.45 17.58
CA LYS A 275 -7.96 11.12 16.27
C LYS A 275 -6.85 10.72 15.30
N TRP A 276 -6.47 9.45 15.32
CA TRP A 276 -5.50 8.94 14.35
C TRP A 276 -6.01 9.15 12.92
N VAL A 277 -5.09 9.38 12.00
CA VAL A 277 -5.40 9.54 10.57
C VAL A 277 -5.01 8.28 9.80
N MET A 278 -5.64 8.10 8.62
CA MET A 278 -5.32 6.99 7.74
C MET A 278 -3.86 7.06 7.29
N THR A 279 -3.20 5.92 7.27
CA THR A 279 -1.86 5.73 6.71
C THR A 279 -1.91 4.85 5.45
N HIS A 280 -0.76 4.64 4.81
CA HIS A 280 -0.66 3.70 3.68
C HIS A 280 -0.51 2.24 4.14
N SER A 281 -0.21 2.03 5.42
CA SER A 281 -0.01 0.69 6.00
C SER A 281 -1.30 -0.12 5.95
N SER A 282 -1.21 -1.34 5.45
CA SER A 282 -2.32 -2.30 5.44
C SER A 282 -2.42 -3.03 6.78
N LEU A 283 -3.62 -3.50 7.11
CA LEU A 283 -3.83 -4.34 8.28
C LEU A 283 -3.29 -5.75 8.04
N VAL A 284 -2.85 -6.41 9.11
CA VAL A 284 -2.47 -7.82 9.09
C VAL A 284 -3.14 -8.57 10.24
N PRO A 285 -3.69 -9.77 10.02
CA PRO A 285 -4.23 -10.59 11.08
C PRO A 285 -3.11 -11.28 11.87
N MET A 286 -3.31 -11.43 13.16
CA MET A 286 -2.43 -12.18 14.07
C MET A 286 -3.28 -12.92 15.11
N GLU A 287 -2.75 -14.04 15.59
CA GLU A 287 -3.29 -14.75 16.74
C GLU A 287 -2.25 -14.78 17.88
N PHE A 288 -2.68 -14.40 19.07
CA PHE A 288 -1.85 -14.45 20.27
C PHE A 288 -2.70 -14.87 21.47
N LYS A 289 -2.27 -15.93 22.19
CA LYS A 289 -2.97 -16.46 23.36
C LYS A 289 -4.47 -16.69 23.14
N GLY A 290 -4.83 -17.24 21.95
CA GLY A 290 -6.22 -17.55 21.59
C GLY A 290 -7.06 -16.34 21.17
N ASN A 291 -6.49 -15.14 21.12
CA ASN A 291 -7.13 -13.93 20.61
C ASN A 291 -6.69 -13.70 19.15
N ARG A 292 -7.67 -13.67 18.23
CA ARG A 292 -7.45 -13.20 16.84
C ARG A 292 -7.72 -11.72 16.77
N PHE A 293 -6.79 -10.97 16.20
CA PHE A 293 -6.90 -9.52 16.07
C PHE A 293 -6.17 -9.03 14.80
N TYR A 294 -6.46 -7.78 14.42
CA TYR A 294 -5.80 -7.10 13.32
C TYR A 294 -4.85 -6.05 13.87
N ILE A 295 -3.63 -6.04 13.35
CA ILE A 295 -2.61 -5.05 13.68
C ILE A 295 -2.70 -3.92 12.66
N TYR A 296 -2.72 -2.68 13.12
CA TYR A 296 -2.71 -1.49 12.30
C TYR A 296 -1.67 -0.48 12.80
N CYS A 297 -0.86 0.06 11.88
CA CYS A 297 0.02 1.19 12.11
C CYS A 297 -0.68 2.45 11.60
N GLY A 298 -1.29 3.22 12.51
CA GLY A 298 -2.11 4.38 12.17
C GLY A 298 -1.57 5.70 12.70
N GLY A 299 -2.14 6.80 12.23
CA GLY A 299 -1.89 8.12 12.75
C GLY A 299 -0.73 8.86 12.08
N SER A 300 -0.09 9.76 12.83
CA SER A 300 1.01 10.63 12.40
C SER A 300 2.17 10.57 13.38
N ALA A 301 3.16 11.43 13.20
CA ALA A 301 4.27 11.57 14.16
C ALA A 301 3.81 12.16 15.50
N GLU A 302 2.73 12.94 15.50
CA GLU A 302 2.18 13.59 16.68
C GLU A 302 1.17 12.71 17.42
N ALA A 303 0.27 12.07 16.66
CA ALA A 303 -0.81 11.22 17.19
C ALA A 303 -0.93 9.95 16.37
N GLY A 304 -0.41 8.86 16.89
CA GLY A 304 -0.39 7.57 16.19
C GLY A 304 0.33 6.50 16.97
N GLY A 305 0.48 5.36 16.35
CA GLY A 305 1.14 4.20 16.95
C GLY A 305 0.74 2.91 16.27
N VAL A 306 0.78 1.83 17.03
CA VAL A 306 0.36 0.48 16.63
C VAL A 306 -0.74 0.00 17.54
N VAL A 307 -1.79 -0.58 16.96
CA VAL A 307 -2.93 -1.09 17.68
C VAL A 307 -3.27 -2.50 17.25
N GLY A 308 -3.65 -3.36 18.20
CA GLY A 308 -4.25 -4.67 17.97
C GLY A 308 -5.75 -4.60 18.26
N VAL A 309 -6.57 -4.83 17.23
CA VAL A 309 -8.03 -4.74 17.27
C VAL A 309 -8.65 -6.13 17.16
N SER A 310 -9.47 -6.52 18.12
CA SER A 310 -10.17 -7.81 18.16
C SER A 310 -10.95 -8.09 16.87
N ALA A 311 -10.70 -9.22 16.25
CA ALA A 311 -11.42 -9.67 15.06
C ALA A 311 -12.89 -9.99 15.35
N LYS A 312 -13.22 -10.29 16.61
CA LYS A 312 -14.56 -10.68 17.04
C LYS A 312 -15.51 -9.49 17.06
N ASP A 313 -15.09 -8.39 17.69
CA ASP A 313 -15.98 -7.30 18.10
C ASP A 313 -15.39 -5.89 17.93
N GLY A 314 -14.17 -5.76 17.41
CA GLY A 314 -13.55 -4.47 17.18
C GLY A 314 -12.99 -3.78 18.42
N GLN A 315 -12.95 -4.45 19.58
CA GLN A 315 -12.34 -3.86 20.77
C GLN A 315 -10.81 -3.76 20.63
N VAL A 316 -10.23 -2.69 21.15
CA VAL A 316 -8.79 -2.54 21.26
C VAL A 316 -8.28 -3.49 22.33
N LEU A 317 -7.47 -4.48 21.95
CA LEU A 317 -6.85 -5.43 22.87
C LEU A 317 -5.55 -4.88 23.47
N TRP A 318 -4.80 -4.14 22.66
CA TRP A 318 -3.57 -3.47 23.07
C TRP A 318 -3.28 -2.30 22.11
N GLN A 319 -2.51 -1.33 22.59
CA GLN A 319 -2.03 -0.18 21.81
C GLN A 319 -0.69 0.26 22.38
N THR A 320 0.21 0.70 21.50
CA THR A 320 1.48 1.33 21.88
C THR A 320 1.76 2.55 21.01
N ASP A 321 2.36 3.57 21.60
CA ASP A 321 2.81 4.78 20.94
C ASP A 321 4.32 4.79 20.63
N GLU A 322 5.00 3.68 20.88
CA GLU A 322 6.44 3.54 20.61
C GLU A 322 6.80 3.64 19.12
N TRP A 323 5.81 3.43 18.20
CA TRP A 323 5.98 3.56 16.76
C TRP A 323 5.11 4.68 16.19
N LYS A 324 5.51 5.93 16.39
CA LYS A 324 4.89 7.11 15.79
C LYS A 324 5.66 7.53 14.55
N VAL A 325 5.10 7.35 13.38
CA VAL A 325 5.74 7.60 12.10
C VAL A 325 4.84 8.45 11.23
N ARG A 326 5.39 9.54 10.67
CA ARG A 326 4.62 10.44 9.79
C ARG A 326 4.08 9.74 8.54
N THR A 327 4.88 8.84 7.96
CA THR A 327 4.53 8.15 6.71
C THR A 327 4.75 6.65 6.88
N ASN A 328 3.73 5.96 7.40
CA ASN A 328 3.71 4.51 7.48
C ASN A 328 3.25 3.93 6.14
N VAL A 329 4.12 3.18 5.45
CA VAL A 329 3.79 2.48 4.20
C VAL A 329 3.89 0.97 4.36
N PRO A 330 5.02 0.40 4.81
CA PRO A 330 5.06 -1.03 5.09
C PRO A 330 4.02 -1.44 6.13
N MET A 331 3.39 -2.58 5.91
CA MET A 331 2.50 -3.16 6.92
C MET A 331 3.33 -3.87 8.02
N PRO A 332 2.77 -4.13 9.21
CA PRO A 332 3.42 -4.94 10.23
C PRO A 332 3.77 -6.33 9.69
N LEU A 333 4.96 -6.82 10.03
CA LEU A 333 5.38 -8.19 9.72
C LEU A 333 5.29 -9.04 10.98
N VAL A 334 4.41 -10.03 10.98
CA VAL A 334 4.25 -10.97 12.11
C VAL A 334 5.42 -11.94 12.13
N ILE A 335 6.05 -12.08 13.30
CA ILE A 335 7.19 -12.97 13.55
C ILE A 335 6.82 -13.99 14.64
N GLY A 336 6.67 -15.24 14.25
CA GLY A 336 6.26 -16.28 15.18
C GLY A 336 4.88 -16.00 15.80
N GLU A 337 4.74 -16.27 17.10
CA GLU A 337 3.46 -16.13 17.79
C GLU A 337 3.29 -14.81 18.55
N ASP A 338 4.39 -14.11 18.89
CA ASP A 338 4.38 -13.00 19.87
C ASP A 338 5.17 -11.77 19.42
N ARG A 339 5.78 -11.74 18.22
CA ARG A 339 6.60 -10.62 17.78
C ARG A 339 6.05 -9.97 16.51
N ILE A 340 6.27 -8.67 16.41
CA ILE A 340 5.84 -7.84 15.27
C ILE A 340 7.02 -6.95 14.85
N PHE A 341 7.53 -7.17 13.63
CA PHE A 341 8.56 -6.31 13.08
C PHE A 341 7.93 -5.15 12.30
N LEU A 342 8.38 -3.95 12.59
CA LEU A 342 7.94 -2.68 12.01
C LEU A 342 9.10 -2.02 11.31
N THR A 343 8.83 -1.34 10.20
CA THR A 343 9.84 -0.56 9.48
C THR A 343 9.24 0.62 8.74
N ALA A 344 10.02 1.70 8.61
CA ALA A 344 9.67 2.85 7.79
C ALA A 344 10.95 3.54 7.29
N GLY A 345 10.90 4.06 6.05
CA GLY A 345 12.02 4.73 5.41
C GLY A 345 11.68 6.10 4.85
N TYR A 346 10.41 6.52 4.85
CA TYR A 346 10.02 7.84 4.37
C TYR A 346 10.19 8.92 5.44
N GLY A 347 10.63 10.10 5.00
CA GLY A 347 10.65 11.31 5.80
C GLY A 347 12.02 11.69 6.30
N GLN A 348 12.10 12.86 6.97
CA GLN A 348 13.32 13.43 7.57
C GLN A 348 13.69 12.79 8.91
N TYR A 349 12.84 11.88 9.39
CA TYR A 349 13.01 11.23 10.69
C TYR A 349 13.65 9.86 10.49
N ASP A 350 14.61 9.55 11.34
CA ASP A 350 15.28 8.25 11.37
C ASP A 350 14.38 7.20 12.00
N ASN A 351 13.39 6.71 11.24
CA ASN A 351 12.41 5.75 11.73
C ASN A 351 13.00 4.33 11.80
N GLY A 352 13.71 3.88 10.78
CA GLY A 352 14.42 2.60 10.75
C GLY A 352 13.51 1.39 10.88
N CYS A 353 13.83 0.52 11.84
CA CYS A 353 13.03 -0.65 12.17
C CYS A 353 12.95 -0.90 13.69
N MET A 354 11.93 -1.64 14.08
CA MET A 354 11.65 -1.98 15.48
C MET A 354 11.04 -3.39 15.55
N MET A 355 11.40 -4.14 16.58
CA MET A 355 10.69 -5.36 16.97
C MET A 355 9.86 -5.08 18.22
N LEU A 356 8.55 -5.32 18.13
CA LEU A 356 7.67 -5.36 19.29
C LEU A 356 7.49 -6.81 19.74
N ARG A 357 7.46 -7.02 21.05
CA ARG A 357 7.04 -8.27 21.69
C ARG A 357 5.71 -8.08 22.39
N LEU A 358 4.80 -9.01 22.17
CA LEU A 358 3.55 -9.11 22.90
C LEU A 358 3.74 -9.98 24.14
N THR A 359 3.21 -9.51 25.26
CA THR A 359 3.15 -10.27 26.52
C THR A 359 1.73 -10.21 27.05
N GLU A 360 1.32 -11.21 27.81
CA GLU A 360 0.01 -11.27 28.47
C GLU A 360 0.20 -11.49 29.97
N SER A 361 -0.46 -10.68 30.77
CA SER A 361 -0.56 -10.82 32.20
C SER A 361 -1.96 -10.45 32.65
N ASP A 362 -2.57 -11.31 33.45
CA ASP A 362 -3.92 -11.13 34.02
C ASP A 362 -4.99 -10.81 32.93
N GLY A 363 -4.88 -11.47 31.76
CA GLY A 363 -5.79 -11.29 30.63
C GLY A 363 -5.58 -9.99 29.85
N LYS A 364 -4.56 -9.20 30.17
CA LYS A 364 -4.22 -7.97 29.46
C LYS A 364 -2.99 -8.18 28.57
N ILE A 365 -3.15 -7.92 27.29
CA ILE A 365 -2.04 -7.94 26.32
C ILE A 365 -1.33 -6.58 26.35
N THR A 366 0.00 -6.60 26.32
CA THR A 366 0.85 -5.43 26.18
C THR A 366 1.87 -5.64 25.07
N ALA A 367 2.28 -4.56 24.42
CA ALA A 367 3.30 -4.57 23.38
C ALA A 367 4.46 -3.67 23.83
N GLN A 368 5.68 -4.20 23.80
CA GLN A 368 6.90 -3.48 24.19
C GLN A 368 8.00 -3.68 23.16
N SER A 369 8.83 -2.65 22.95
CA SER A 369 9.98 -2.74 22.06
C SER A 369 11.06 -3.68 22.62
N GLU A 370 11.49 -4.64 21.80
CA GLU A 370 12.68 -5.46 22.10
C GLU A 370 13.95 -4.76 21.61
N PHE A 371 13.89 -4.20 20.42
CA PHE A 371 14.96 -3.37 19.85
C PHE A 371 14.41 -2.33 18.90
N ARG A 372 15.22 -1.29 18.65
CA ARG A 372 15.01 -0.32 17.61
C ARG A 372 16.35 -0.01 16.94
N HIS A 373 16.38 -0.04 15.60
CA HIS A 373 17.57 0.31 14.82
C HIS A 373 17.26 1.47 13.87
N PRO A 374 18.26 2.34 13.61
CA PRO A 374 18.12 3.47 12.70
C PRO A 374 18.01 3.02 11.23
N THR A 375 17.62 3.92 10.34
CA THR A 375 17.53 3.68 8.89
C THR A 375 18.86 3.31 8.25
N SER A 376 19.97 3.64 8.87
CA SER A 376 21.31 3.22 8.44
C SER A 376 21.54 1.70 8.59
N VAL A 377 20.83 1.04 9.49
CA VAL A 377 20.80 -0.42 9.62
C VAL A 377 19.75 -0.99 8.67
N PHE A 378 18.48 -0.60 8.86
CA PHE A 378 17.40 -1.00 7.99
C PHE A 378 16.22 -0.02 8.09
N GLY A 379 15.66 0.36 6.94
CA GLY A 379 14.43 1.12 6.83
C GLY A 379 13.85 0.89 5.44
N SER A 380 12.64 0.34 5.34
CA SER A 380 11.99 0.13 4.06
C SER A 380 11.06 1.29 3.73
N MET A 381 11.10 1.76 2.47
CA MET A 381 10.25 2.86 2.01
C MET A 381 8.81 2.38 1.72
N GLN A 382 8.66 1.38 0.87
CA GLN A 382 7.35 1.01 0.31
C GLN A 382 6.97 -0.43 0.61
N HIS A 383 7.90 -1.37 0.46
CA HIS A 383 7.59 -2.78 0.53
C HIS A 383 7.89 -3.35 1.91
N THR A 384 6.93 -4.09 2.45
CA THR A 384 7.09 -4.82 3.70
C THR A 384 8.12 -5.93 3.53
N PRO A 385 9.10 -6.07 4.42
CA PRO A 385 10.06 -7.17 4.41
C PRO A 385 9.40 -8.55 4.47
N ILE A 386 10.15 -9.58 4.14
CA ILE A 386 9.70 -10.97 4.15
C ILE A 386 10.45 -11.73 5.22
N LEU A 387 9.72 -12.43 6.09
CA LEU A 387 10.29 -13.41 7.00
C LEU A 387 10.39 -14.76 6.27
N TYR A 388 11.59 -15.32 6.20
CA TYR A 388 11.81 -16.63 5.60
C TYR A 388 12.99 -17.32 6.25
N ASN A 389 12.79 -18.56 6.76
CA ASN A 389 13.82 -19.36 7.45
C ASN A 389 14.56 -18.56 8.54
N ASP A 390 13.79 -17.96 9.46
CA ASP A 390 14.27 -17.16 10.60
C ASP A 390 15.13 -15.94 10.22
N HIS A 391 14.99 -15.44 9.00
CA HIS A 391 15.64 -14.21 8.53
C HIS A 391 14.63 -13.27 7.88
N ILE A 392 14.92 -11.97 7.98
CA ILE A 392 14.09 -10.91 7.42
C ILE A 392 14.79 -10.34 6.18
N TYR A 393 14.14 -10.41 5.03
CA TYR A 393 14.66 -9.92 3.75
C TYR A 393 13.90 -8.68 3.30
N GLY A 394 14.61 -7.63 2.89
CA GLY A 394 13.98 -6.43 2.37
C GLY A 394 14.97 -5.49 1.70
N VAL A 395 14.46 -4.55 0.91
CA VAL A 395 15.27 -3.49 0.32
C VAL A 395 15.30 -2.30 1.27
N GLY A 396 16.50 -1.93 1.72
CA GLY A 396 16.73 -0.85 2.66
C GLY A 396 16.87 0.52 2.00
N MET A 397 17.16 1.56 2.82
CA MET A 397 17.38 2.94 2.35
C MET A 397 18.59 3.07 1.42
N SER A 398 19.59 2.21 1.56
CA SER A 398 20.73 2.08 0.64
C SER A 398 20.34 1.56 -0.75
N LYS A 399 19.08 1.21 -0.97
CA LYS A 399 18.54 0.54 -2.17
C LYS A 399 19.10 -0.88 -2.38
N GLN A 400 19.84 -1.39 -1.42
CA GLN A 400 20.35 -2.76 -1.41
C GLN A 400 19.33 -3.72 -0.85
N LEU A 401 19.34 -4.97 -1.32
CA LEU A 401 18.68 -6.08 -0.66
C LEU A 401 19.51 -6.43 0.59
N ILE A 402 18.83 -6.52 1.71
CA ILE A 402 19.41 -6.74 3.04
C ILE A 402 18.75 -7.97 3.65
N CYS A 403 19.55 -8.81 4.27
CA CYS A 403 19.13 -9.91 5.13
C CYS A 403 19.46 -9.55 6.58
N LEU A 404 18.47 -9.61 7.45
CA LEU A 404 18.60 -9.43 8.89
C LEU A 404 18.32 -10.76 9.61
N ASP A 405 18.94 -10.96 10.77
CA ASP A 405 18.49 -11.96 11.74
C ASP A 405 17.25 -11.45 12.52
N LEU A 406 16.76 -12.26 13.46
CA LEU A 406 15.59 -11.92 14.28
C LEU A 406 15.91 -10.94 15.43
N GLU A 407 17.16 -10.63 15.66
CA GLU A 407 17.69 -9.60 16.55
C GLU A 407 17.90 -8.26 15.81
N GLY A 408 17.60 -8.22 14.48
CA GLY A 408 17.70 -7.06 13.63
C GLY A 408 19.11 -6.71 13.18
N GLN A 409 20.08 -7.65 13.36
CA GLN A 409 21.44 -7.45 12.89
C GLN A 409 21.56 -7.79 11.41
N VAL A 410 22.40 -7.05 10.70
CA VAL A 410 22.64 -7.29 9.27
C VAL A 410 23.50 -8.55 9.10
N VAL A 411 22.93 -9.57 8.47
CA VAL A 411 23.63 -10.83 8.11
C VAL A 411 24.42 -10.62 6.81
N TRP A 412 23.78 -10.02 5.80
CA TRP A 412 24.43 -9.65 4.54
C TRP A 412 23.65 -8.55 3.78
N THR A 413 24.34 -7.94 2.81
CA THR A 413 23.75 -6.98 1.85
C THR A 413 24.15 -7.35 0.42
N SER A 414 23.37 -6.91 -0.56
CA SER A 414 23.65 -7.13 -1.99
C SER A 414 24.79 -6.29 -2.55
N THR A 415 25.48 -5.50 -1.74
CA THR A 415 26.53 -4.54 -2.08
C THR A 415 26.04 -3.35 -2.93
N SER A 416 26.82 -2.28 -2.99
CA SER A 416 26.47 -1.05 -3.73
C SER A 416 26.40 -1.25 -5.26
N ALA A 417 26.99 -2.32 -5.79
CA ALA A 417 26.91 -2.68 -7.21
C ALA A 417 25.54 -3.29 -7.58
N ASN A 418 24.78 -3.79 -6.61
CA ASN A 418 23.51 -4.49 -6.82
C ASN A 418 22.38 -3.79 -6.06
N THR A 419 21.79 -2.76 -6.66
CA THR A 419 20.73 -1.96 -6.06
C THR A 419 19.38 -2.19 -6.76
N PHE A 420 18.30 -2.11 -5.99
CA PHE A 420 16.94 -2.45 -6.42
C PHE A 420 15.96 -1.28 -6.35
N GLY A 421 16.43 -0.10 -5.93
CA GLY A 421 15.57 1.08 -5.85
C GLY A 421 14.47 0.94 -4.81
N SER A 422 13.23 1.16 -5.23
CA SER A 422 12.02 0.96 -4.42
C SER A 422 11.14 -0.16 -4.99
N GLY A 423 11.72 -1.07 -5.76
CA GLY A 423 10.99 -2.15 -6.41
C GLY A 423 10.51 -3.23 -5.45
N PRO A 424 9.47 -3.98 -5.85
CA PRO A 424 8.88 -5.05 -5.07
C PRO A 424 9.71 -6.32 -5.09
N TYR A 425 9.41 -7.18 -4.11
CA TYR A 425 10.01 -8.51 -4.03
C TYR A 425 9.02 -9.54 -3.46
N VAL A 426 9.24 -10.81 -3.79
CA VAL A 426 8.44 -11.96 -3.36
C VAL A 426 9.34 -13.20 -3.25
N ILE A 427 9.00 -14.15 -2.39
CA ILE A 427 9.67 -15.45 -2.33
C ILE A 427 8.77 -16.52 -2.94
N ALA A 428 9.35 -17.33 -3.83
CA ALA A 428 8.72 -18.51 -4.39
C ALA A 428 9.79 -19.59 -4.69
N GLY A 429 9.49 -20.84 -4.33
CA GLY A 429 10.42 -21.96 -4.57
C GLY A 429 11.80 -21.80 -3.91
N GLY A 430 11.88 -21.11 -2.76
CA GLY A 430 13.14 -20.83 -2.07
C GLY A 430 14.01 -19.74 -2.72
N MET A 431 13.45 -18.95 -3.63
CA MET A 431 14.13 -17.88 -4.34
C MET A 431 13.43 -16.55 -4.15
N LEU A 432 14.19 -15.47 -4.01
CA LEU A 432 13.70 -14.09 -4.02
C LEU A 432 13.64 -13.58 -5.47
N TYR A 433 12.47 -13.14 -5.89
CA TYR A 433 12.25 -12.39 -7.13
C TYR A 433 12.22 -10.92 -6.76
N VAL A 434 13.21 -10.14 -7.17
CA VAL A 434 13.34 -8.72 -6.84
C VAL A 434 13.31 -7.91 -8.12
N LEU A 435 12.32 -7.03 -8.25
CA LEU A 435 12.18 -6.13 -9.39
C LEU A 435 12.75 -4.75 -9.00
N ASN A 436 13.56 -4.15 -9.88
CA ASN A 436 14.06 -2.80 -9.62
C ASN A 436 13.19 -1.72 -10.28
N ASP A 437 13.47 -0.44 -9.98
CA ASP A 437 12.72 0.73 -10.48
C ASP A 437 12.59 0.78 -12.02
N THR A 438 13.55 0.18 -12.72
CA THR A 438 13.63 0.24 -14.18
C THR A 438 13.16 -1.03 -14.88
N GLY A 439 12.54 -1.96 -14.16
CA GLY A 439 11.96 -3.17 -14.74
C GLY A 439 12.96 -4.33 -14.97
N VAL A 440 14.08 -4.31 -14.26
CA VAL A 440 15.01 -5.46 -14.23
C VAL A 440 14.60 -6.39 -13.10
N LEU A 441 14.26 -7.62 -13.43
CA LEU A 441 13.94 -8.69 -12.48
C LEU A 441 15.21 -9.48 -12.18
N THR A 442 15.55 -9.60 -10.91
CA THR A 442 16.68 -10.40 -10.42
C THR A 442 16.17 -11.55 -9.57
N LEU A 443 16.66 -12.74 -9.84
CA LEU A 443 16.42 -13.94 -9.06
C LEU A 443 17.60 -14.15 -8.12
N VAL A 444 17.32 -14.31 -6.83
CA VAL A 444 18.34 -14.46 -5.78
C VAL A 444 18.01 -15.68 -4.93
N GLU A 445 19.01 -16.45 -4.50
CA GLU A 445 18.83 -17.52 -3.52
C GLU A 445 18.30 -16.94 -2.19
N ALA A 446 17.20 -17.46 -1.68
CA ALA A 446 16.68 -17.03 -0.38
C ALA A 446 17.39 -17.80 0.74
N GLY A 447 18.48 -17.24 1.26
CA GLY A 447 19.30 -17.89 2.31
C GLY A 447 20.17 -16.91 3.08
N ALA A 448 20.71 -17.37 4.21
CA ALA A 448 21.54 -16.58 5.11
C ALA A 448 23.03 -16.56 4.72
N SER A 449 23.45 -17.39 3.77
CA SER A 449 24.88 -17.56 3.41
C SER A 449 25.48 -16.38 2.64
N GLY A 450 24.66 -15.43 2.17
CA GLY A 450 25.10 -14.26 1.41
C GLY A 450 24.18 -13.93 0.24
N TYR A 451 24.49 -12.85 -0.46
CA TYR A 451 23.80 -12.47 -1.69
C TYR A 451 24.29 -13.35 -2.85
N VAL A 452 23.43 -14.25 -3.33
CA VAL A 452 23.71 -15.19 -4.42
C VAL A 452 22.71 -14.96 -5.55
N PRO A 453 23.01 -14.09 -6.55
CA PRO A 453 22.15 -13.91 -7.70
C PRO A 453 22.21 -15.14 -8.62
N LEU A 454 21.05 -15.60 -9.07
CA LEU A 454 20.89 -16.78 -9.93
C LEU A 454 20.66 -16.41 -11.38
N ALA A 455 19.82 -15.40 -11.63
CA ALA A 455 19.48 -14.91 -12.95
C ALA A 455 19.05 -13.45 -12.90
N GLN A 456 19.14 -12.73 -14.02
CA GLN A 456 18.69 -11.36 -14.16
C GLN A 456 18.19 -11.13 -15.59
N ALA A 457 17.10 -10.40 -15.75
CA ALA A 457 16.56 -10.02 -17.05
C ALA A 457 15.77 -8.71 -16.98
N LYS A 458 15.80 -7.94 -18.06
CA LYS A 458 14.90 -6.81 -18.29
C LYS A 458 13.54 -7.35 -18.73
N VAL A 459 12.49 -7.12 -17.92
CA VAL A 459 11.15 -7.66 -18.17
C VAL A 459 10.09 -6.57 -18.41
N LEU A 460 10.41 -5.31 -18.09
CA LEU A 460 9.56 -4.13 -18.31
C LEU A 460 10.43 -3.00 -18.86
N ASP A 461 9.90 -2.22 -19.80
CA ASP A 461 10.63 -1.12 -20.45
C ASP A 461 10.42 0.25 -19.78
N GLY A 462 9.37 0.37 -18.97
CA GLY A 462 9.03 1.57 -18.26
C GLY A 462 9.91 1.84 -17.03
N HIS A 463 9.49 2.80 -16.24
CA HIS A 463 10.11 3.17 -14.97
C HIS A 463 9.09 3.09 -13.83
N GLU A 464 9.55 3.26 -12.59
CA GLU A 464 8.69 3.16 -11.40
C GLU A 464 7.96 1.80 -11.32
N SER A 465 8.71 0.71 -11.54
CA SER A 465 8.20 -0.67 -11.45
C SER A 465 7.96 -1.06 -9.99
N TRP A 466 7.05 -0.35 -9.30
CA TRP A 466 6.83 -0.44 -7.86
C TRP A 466 5.58 -1.23 -7.46
N GLY A 467 4.80 -1.67 -8.43
CA GLY A 467 3.61 -2.47 -8.16
C GLY A 467 3.94 -3.82 -7.52
N PRO A 468 3.25 -4.23 -6.42
CA PRO A 468 3.47 -5.52 -5.80
C PRO A 468 3.41 -6.68 -6.79
N ILE A 469 4.36 -7.62 -6.66
CA ILE A 469 4.42 -8.84 -7.47
C ILE A 469 3.33 -9.80 -7.02
N ALA A 470 2.70 -10.50 -7.99
CA ALA A 470 1.84 -11.64 -7.72
C ALA A 470 2.41 -12.90 -8.39
N VAL A 471 2.29 -14.04 -7.72
CA VAL A 471 2.81 -15.32 -8.23
C VAL A 471 1.80 -16.44 -8.01
N ALA A 472 1.45 -17.15 -9.09
CA ALA A 472 0.56 -18.30 -9.05
C ALA A 472 0.76 -19.20 -10.25
N SER A 473 0.69 -20.52 -10.08
CA SER A 473 0.77 -21.56 -11.14
C SER A 473 2.01 -21.39 -12.05
N GLY A 474 3.17 -21.08 -11.46
CA GLY A 474 4.39 -20.85 -12.23
C GLY A 474 4.39 -19.56 -13.06
N ARG A 475 3.46 -18.66 -12.82
CA ARG A 475 3.35 -17.35 -13.45
C ARG A 475 3.69 -16.24 -12.47
N LEU A 476 4.43 -15.25 -12.94
CA LEU A 476 4.77 -14.05 -12.20
C LEU A 476 4.15 -12.84 -12.88
N ILE A 477 3.34 -12.07 -12.16
CA ILE A 477 2.76 -10.83 -12.67
C ILE A 477 3.50 -9.66 -12.08
N VAL A 478 4.05 -8.81 -12.95
CA VAL A 478 4.77 -7.57 -12.60
C VAL A 478 4.25 -6.40 -13.43
N ARG A 479 4.45 -5.19 -12.96
CA ARG A 479 4.09 -3.98 -13.71
C ARG A 479 5.08 -2.85 -13.51
N ASP A 480 5.20 -2.00 -14.52
CA ASP A 480 5.65 -0.61 -14.37
C ASP A 480 4.44 0.34 -14.23
N LEU A 481 4.67 1.63 -14.45
CA LEU A 481 3.64 2.65 -14.29
C LEU A 481 2.40 2.43 -15.17
N THR A 482 2.57 1.93 -16.40
CA THR A 482 1.52 1.87 -17.44
C THR A 482 1.35 0.50 -18.11
N ARG A 483 2.16 -0.47 -17.75
CA ARG A 483 2.17 -1.79 -18.39
C ARG A 483 2.25 -2.90 -17.34
N MET A 484 1.45 -3.93 -17.51
CA MET A 484 1.48 -5.16 -16.72
C MET A 484 1.84 -6.33 -17.62
N VAL A 485 2.74 -7.20 -17.17
CA VAL A 485 3.16 -8.40 -17.89
C VAL A 485 3.03 -9.63 -17.01
N CYS A 486 2.71 -10.76 -17.64
CA CYS A 486 2.73 -12.08 -17.05
C CYS A 486 3.91 -12.87 -17.63
N LEU A 487 4.76 -13.35 -16.76
CA LEU A 487 5.99 -14.09 -17.08
C LEU A 487 5.81 -15.56 -16.71
N ASP A 488 6.32 -16.46 -17.57
CA ASP A 488 6.46 -17.88 -17.27
C ASP A 488 7.77 -18.08 -16.48
N VAL A 489 7.63 -18.43 -15.22
CA VAL A 489 8.76 -18.72 -14.32
C VAL A 489 8.80 -20.20 -13.90
N SER A 490 8.00 -21.05 -14.56
CA SER A 490 8.01 -22.49 -14.33
C SER A 490 9.35 -23.11 -14.76
N GLY A 491 9.83 -24.07 -13.97
CA GLY A 491 10.92 -24.94 -14.34
C GLY A 491 10.48 -26.00 -15.35
N GLN A 492 11.33 -26.33 -16.28
CA GLN A 492 11.14 -27.47 -17.18
C GLN A 492 11.44 -28.78 -16.45
#